data_ae0aa504a42d6b880671da8f1a957c41
#
_entry.id   ae0aa504a42d6b880671da8f1a957c41
#
_cell.length_a   1.000
_cell.length_b   1.000
_cell.length_c   1.000
_cell.angle_alpha   90.00
_cell.angle_beta   90.00
_cell.angle_gamma   90.00
#
_symmetry.space_group_name_H-M   'P 1'
#
loop_
_entity.id
_entity.type
_entity.pdbx_description
1 polymer ?
#
loop_
_entity_poly.entity_id
_entity_poly.type
_entity_poly.pdbx_seq_one_letter_code
_entity_poly.pdbx_strand_id
1 'polypeptide(L)'
;MALVMTTSCSDNGKMKALLEQIPENTEVVCVGNVKTILESAGGSIEDSKIKLPSYVLDALPRQKANDIDKANDFLKKSGIDMDACAIFGNYKDSRPIVLFALSDKSQFIASIEKDGYKETNFDGDAKLYKKKVYESSSSEYDDYGYLLIKDDYAYWIERVWVGSDFKPASHLANIVEDAAKNNFADTNFGDYILEGNAGGIAFALPQELRRELRNNGVPSDLADLYSGYVCMRGELEKDKATVKVQLFDEKGEKFDCDKFKDYLDLSANVSKEALALLGKDEFMIFAMSAKNVNWDKYTDLIAQSSGLSRGDRAQLSAVTAYLEKIDGTVAMGFGINNGLKSIGSIAYQTDDMMSAFSTTMVIETKEGKAKRLIDDMKGLLEKVRVPFSDNAAGFTIELQNFTGKPGAFYVKNVGNFIVIANHPIKESNDNPLVASSNLDEYLSVFCAGLSPDNQLMRDLNLKNNIKLLIGCKPNTSEAVMTLEVDGDTDAGIISKVAKMIFKISEQSKNIEEKRVSPKTRL
;
A
#
# COMPACT_ATOMS: atom_id res chain seq x y z
N MET A 1 33.98 -8.55 18.84
CA MET A 1 32.76 -8.73 18.01
C MET A 1 31.54 -8.23 18.76
N ALA A 2 31.51 -6.95 19.12
CA ALA A 2 30.41 -6.31 19.87
C ALA A 2 30.49 -4.78 19.68
N LEU A 3 30.35 -4.29 18.44
CA LEU A 3 30.42 -2.84 18.17
C LEU A 3 29.72 -2.44 16.87
N VAL A 4 28.61 -3.08 16.52
CA VAL A 4 27.79 -2.71 15.32
C VAL A 4 26.29 -2.62 15.65
N MET A 5 25.89 -2.55 16.91
CA MET A 5 24.46 -2.44 17.28
C MET A 5 24.07 -1.12 17.96
N THR A 6 24.74 -0.01 17.68
CA THR A 6 24.44 1.25 18.38
C THR A 6 24.14 2.44 17.48
N THR A 7 23.69 2.25 16.23
CA THR A 7 23.38 3.38 15.35
C THR A 7 21.93 3.52 14.91
N SER A 8 20.98 2.69 15.41
CA SER A 8 19.56 2.83 15.05
C SER A 8 18.64 3.34 16.17
N CYS A 9 19.16 3.67 17.35
CA CYS A 9 18.33 4.04 18.52
C CYS A 9 18.14 5.54 18.74
N SER A 10 18.71 6.45 17.94
CA SER A 10 18.67 7.90 18.24
C SER A 10 17.53 8.67 17.56
N ASP A 11 16.99 8.20 16.45
CA ASP A 11 16.01 8.98 15.68
C ASP A 11 14.55 8.76 16.10
N ASN A 12 14.20 7.61 16.68
CA ASN A 12 12.82 7.33 17.11
C ASN A 12 12.44 8.06 18.41
N GLY A 13 13.42 8.53 19.18
CA GLY A 13 13.19 9.29 20.41
C GLY A 13 12.36 10.56 20.20
N LYS A 14 12.54 11.27 19.08
CA LYS A 14 11.77 12.47 18.76
C LYS A 14 10.34 12.15 18.36
N MET A 15 10.12 11.08 17.60
CA MET A 15 8.77 10.61 17.29
C MET A 15 8.03 10.16 18.56
N LYS A 16 8.71 9.42 19.44
CA LYS A 16 8.16 9.02 20.74
C LYS A 16 7.75 10.23 21.57
N ALA A 17 8.62 11.22 21.69
CA ALA A 17 8.33 12.45 22.43
C ALA A 17 7.11 13.21 21.88
N LEU A 18 6.85 13.16 20.58
CA LEU A 18 5.62 13.70 19.99
C LEU A 18 4.39 12.84 20.34
N LEU A 19 4.49 11.51 20.29
CA LEU A 19 3.39 10.62 20.65
C LEU A 19 3.01 10.71 22.15
N GLU A 20 3.96 11.05 23.02
CA GLU A 20 3.72 11.35 24.45
C GLU A 20 2.85 12.61 24.65
N GLN A 21 2.71 13.45 23.61
CA GLN A 21 1.87 14.65 23.62
C GLN A 21 0.47 14.42 23.01
N ILE A 22 0.13 13.20 22.63
CA ILE A 22 -1.13 12.83 21.97
C ILE A 22 -1.92 11.91 22.93
N PRO A 23 -3.22 12.17 23.18
CA PRO A 23 -4.04 11.29 24.03
C PRO A 23 -4.12 9.85 23.49
N GLU A 24 -4.15 8.87 24.40
CA GLU A 24 -4.18 7.44 24.06
C GLU A 24 -5.38 7.03 23.17
N ASN A 25 -6.53 7.69 23.35
CA ASN A 25 -7.79 7.40 22.67
C ASN A 25 -7.98 8.16 21.34
N THR A 26 -6.91 8.73 20.79
CA THR A 26 -6.95 9.46 19.51
C THR A 26 -7.21 8.49 18.36
N GLU A 27 -8.24 8.77 17.54
CA GLU A 27 -8.70 7.87 16.49
C GLU A 27 -7.76 7.81 15.27
N VAL A 28 -7.05 8.90 14.96
CA VAL A 28 -6.10 8.97 13.84
C VAL A 28 -4.82 9.62 14.32
N VAL A 29 -3.72 8.93 14.19
CA VAL A 29 -2.37 9.42 14.52
C VAL A 29 -1.42 9.09 13.38
N CYS A 30 -0.73 10.10 12.89
CA CYS A 30 0.37 9.97 11.93
C CYS A 30 1.60 10.65 12.53
N VAL A 31 2.70 9.93 12.64
CA VAL A 31 3.99 10.48 13.06
C VAL A 31 5.04 10.14 12.01
N GLY A 32 5.89 11.11 11.67
CA GLY A 32 6.92 10.94 10.65
C GLY A 32 8.27 11.46 11.09
N ASN A 33 9.32 10.71 10.78
CA ASN A 33 10.71 11.15 10.84
C ASN A 33 11.02 11.91 9.54
N VAL A 34 10.88 13.23 9.58
CA VAL A 34 11.03 14.11 8.42
C VAL A 34 12.45 14.05 7.87
N LYS A 35 13.44 13.97 8.76
CA LYS A 35 14.86 13.87 8.40
C LYS A 35 15.12 12.58 7.60
N THR A 36 14.74 11.43 8.11
CA THR A 36 14.93 10.12 7.43
C THR A 36 14.24 10.09 6.06
N ILE A 37 12.99 10.58 5.98
CA ILE A 37 12.25 10.65 4.71
C ILE A 37 12.97 11.56 3.70
N LEU A 38 13.43 12.74 4.16
CA LEU A 38 14.09 13.71 3.31
C LEU A 38 15.46 13.19 2.81
N GLU A 39 16.25 12.58 3.69
CA GLU A 39 17.53 11.96 3.34
C GLU A 39 17.35 10.81 2.33
N SER A 40 16.34 9.98 2.51
CA SER A 40 15.98 8.93 1.54
C SER A 40 15.55 9.49 0.19
N ALA A 41 14.96 10.70 0.18
CA ALA A 41 14.66 11.43 -1.05
C ALA A 41 15.89 12.12 -1.66
N GLY A 42 17.05 12.05 -1.03
CA GLY A 42 18.29 12.72 -1.48
C GLY A 42 18.35 14.20 -1.14
N GLY A 43 17.52 14.65 -0.19
CA GLY A 43 17.57 15.97 0.40
C GLY A 43 18.35 15.98 1.72
N SER A 44 18.38 17.11 2.40
CA SER A 44 18.96 17.25 3.73
C SER A 44 18.30 18.40 4.50
N ILE A 45 18.48 18.37 5.83
CA ILE A 45 18.20 19.52 6.70
C ILE A 45 19.54 20.09 7.14
N GLU A 46 19.88 21.30 6.71
CA GLU A 46 21.11 21.99 7.07
C GLU A 46 20.80 23.41 7.51
N ASP A 47 21.32 23.80 8.67
CA ASP A 47 21.09 25.14 9.25
C ASP A 47 19.59 25.51 9.31
N SER A 48 18.73 24.58 9.72
CA SER A 48 17.26 24.70 9.76
C SER A 48 16.63 25.02 8.39
N LYS A 49 17.26 24.59 7.30
CA LYS A 49 16.73 24.69 5.93
C LYS A 49 16.57 23.31 5.31
N ILE A 50 15.46 23.13 4.64
CA ILE A 50 15.24 21.96 3.80
C ILE A 50 15.93 22.17 2.45
N LYS A 51 16.89 21.32 2.13
CA LYS A 51 17.50 21.23 0.81
C LYS A 51 16.85 20.10 0.04
N LEU A 52 16.09 20.44 -0.98
CA LEU A 52 15.52 19.45 -1.89
C LEU A 52 16.52 19.10 -3.01
N PRO A 53 16.51 17.85 -3.50
CA PRO A 53 17.33 17.46 -4.64
C PRO A 53 16.92 18.24 -5.90
N SER A 54 17.88 18.47 -6.81
CA SER A 54 17.66 19.23 -8.04
C SER A 54 16.52 18.67 -8.90
N TYR A 55 16.40 17.34 -9.00
CA TYR A 55 15.33 16.72 -9.78
C TYR A 55 13.92 17.01 -9.24
N VAL A 56 13.77 17.25 -7.93
CA VAL A 56 12.51 17.70 -7.33
C VAL A 56 12.25 19.17 -7.68
N LEU A 57 13.28 20.01 -7.54
CA LEU A 57 13.19 21.44 -7.85
C LEU A 57 12.86 21.67 -9.34
N ASP A 58 13.48 20.90 -10.23
CA ASP A 58 13.28 20.99 -11.68
C ASP A 58 11.85 20.56 -12.10
N ALA A 59 11.24 19.64 -11.32
CA ALA A 59 9.86 19.17 -11.56
C ALA A 59 8.80 20.12 -10.99
N LEU A 60 9.16 21.02 -10.09
CA LEU A 60 8.20 21.93 -9.48
C LEU A 60 7.91 23.14 -10.37
N PRO A 61 6.65 23.58 -10.47
CA PRO A 61 6.34 24.88 -11.05
C PRO A 61 7.15 25.99 -10.37
N ARG A 62 7.66 26.99 -11.13
CA ARG A 62 8.46 28.10 -10.59
C ARG A 62 7.83 28.79 -9.39
N GLN A 63 6.51 28.88 -9.35
CA GLN A 63 5.77 29.47 -8.25
C GLN A 63 5.94 28.67 -6.96
N LYS A 64 5.96 27.33 -7.02
CA LYS A 64 6.19 26.47 -5.86
C LYS A 64 7.65 26.45 -5.41
N ALA A 65 8.62 26.64 -6.29
CA ALA A 65 10.01 26.80 -5.90
C ALA A 65 10.21 28.06 -5.02
N ASN A 66 9.57 29.17 -5.38
CA ASN A 66 9.57 30.38 -4.55
C ASN A 66 8.89 30.20 -3.18
N ASP A 67 7.87 29.34 -3.11
CA ASP A 67 7.19 29.05 -1.85
C ASP A 67 8.09 28.21 -0.91
N ILE A 68 8.94 27.33 -1.46
CA ILE A 68 9.95 26.58 -0.70
C ILE A 68 11.00 27.54 -0.11
N ASP A 69 11.45 28.52 -0.86
CA ASP A 69 12.41 29.53 -0.34
C ASP A 69 11.80 30.32 0.80
N LYS A 70 10.54 30.75 0.69
CA LYS A 70 9.81 31.42 1.77
C LYS A 70 9.64 30.52 2.99
N ALA A 71 9.27 29.25 2.76
CA ALA A 71 9.16 28.26 3.83
C ALA A 71 10.51 28.07 4.54
N ASN A 72 11.61 27.93 3.80
CA ASN A 72 12.95 27.82 4.36
C ASN A 72 13.38 29.08 5.15
N ASP A 73 13.03 30.27 4.68
CA ASP A 73 13.30 31.51 5.40
C ASP A 73 12.50 31.63 6.70
N PHE A 74 11.27 31.10 6.71
CA PHE A 74 10.47 30.98 7.92
C PHE A 74 11.08 29.93 8.87
N LEU A 75 11.35 28.73 8.39
CA LEU A 75 11.88 27.61 9.19
C LEU A 75 13.20 27.97 9.88
N LYS A 76 14.12 28.63 9.17
CA LYS A 76 15.38 29.09 9.73
C LYS A 76 15.22 30.06 10.92
N LYS A 77 14.11 30.80 10.95
CA LYS A 77 13.82 31.84 11.96
C LYS A 77 12.76 31.39 12.96
N SER A 78 12.20 30.21 12.78
CA SER A 78 11.05 29.79 13.55
C SER A 78 11.40 29.10 14.86
N GLY A 79 12.59 28.56 15.01
CA GLY A 79 12.93 27.74 16.19
C GLY A 79 12.17 26.39 16.25
N ILE A 80 11.62 25.93 15.13
CA ILE A 80 10.98 24.60 15.03
C ILE A 80 12.07 23.53 14.96
N ASP A 81 11.87 22.42 15.69
CA ASP A 81 12.60 21.18 15.45
C ASP A 81 11.97 20.45 14.26
N MET A 82 12.75 20.29 13.20
CA MET A 82 12.26 19.75 11.94
C MET A 82 12.51 18.23 11.79
N ASP A 83 13.10 17.58 12.78
CA ASP A 83 13.47 16.17 12.63
C ASP A 83 12.23 15.24 12.61
N ALA A 84 11.17 15.61 13.33
CA ALA A 84 9.92 14.86 13.35
C ALA A 84 8.69 15.78 13.44
N CYS A 85 7.57 15.29 12.94
CA CYS A 85 6.27 15.93 13.12
C CYS A 85 5.16 14.87 13.31
N ALA A 86 4.05 15.28 13.91
CA ALA A 86 2.86 14.44 14.00
C ALA A 86 1.61 15.21 13.54
N ILE A 87 0.64 14.46 13.02
CA ILE A 87 -0.70 14.94 12.68
C ILE A 87 -1.68 13.96 13.32
N PHE A 88 -2.64 14.49 14.06
CA PHE A 88 -3.61 13.64 14.75
C PHE A 88 -4.99 14.29 14.88
N GLY A 89 -6.00 13.50 15.24
CA GLY A 89 -7.35 13.97 15.47
C GLY A 89 -8.37 12.85 15.56
N ASN A 90 -9.62 13.19 15.78
CA ASN A 90 -10.74 12.27 15.82
C ASN A 90 -11.69 12.52 14.64
N TYR A 91 -12.38 11.49 14.19
CA TYR A 91 -13.31 11.60 13.04
C TYR A 91 -14.41 12.64 13.24
N LYS A 92 -14.88 12.81 14.49
CA LYS A 92 -15.94 13.76 14.82
C LYS A 92 -15.48 15.22 14.80
N ASP A 93 -14.20 15.46 15.07
CA ASP A 93 -13.69 16.82 15.21
C ASP A 93 -13.45 17.51 13.86
N SER A 94 -13.31 16.75 12.78
CA SER A 94 -13.05 17.22 11.39
C SER A 94 -11.89 18.21 11.27
N ARG A 95 -11.01 18.28 12.27
CA ARG A 95 -9.92 19.24 12.39
C ARG A 95 -8.64 18.52 12.82
N PRO A 96 -7.74 18.23 11.89
CA PRO A 96 -6.44 17.67 12.23
C PRO A 96 -5.62 18.71 12.99
N ILE A 97 -4.86 18.22 13.96
CA ILE A 97 -3.88 18.99 14.72
C ILE A 97 -2.50 18.59 14.22
N VAL A 98 -1.70 19.59 13.86
CA VAL A 98 -0.29 19.40 13.55
C VAL A 98 0.51 19.68 14.82
N LEU A 99 1.33 18.72 15.21
CA LEU A 99 2.17 18.79 16.40
C LEU A 99 3.64 18.73 16.01
N PHE A 100 4.44 19.63 16.54
CA PHE A 100 5.88 19.65 16.36
C PHE A 100 6.59 20.14 17.62
N ALA A 101 7.84 19.73 17.77
CA ALA A 101 8.70 20.18 18.85
C ALA A 101 9.36 21.53 18.49
N LEU A 102 9.75 22.27 19.50
CA LEU A 102 10.44 23.55 19.39
C LEU A 102 11.88 23.39 19.87
N SER A 103 12.83 23.75 19.04
CA SER A 103 14.24 23.84 19.41
C SER A 103 14.56 25.18 20.12
N ASP A 104 13.78 26.23 19.83
CA ASP A 104 13.85 27.56 20.49
C ASP A 104 12.43 28.16 20.56
N LYS A 105 11.80 28.02 21.74
CA LYS A 105 10.46 28.53 22.03
C LYS A 105 10.35 30.05 21.88
N SER A 106 11.40 30.80 22.31
CA SER A 106 11.39 32.26 22.26
C SER A 106 11.46 32.74 20.82
N GLN A 107 12.32 32.14 20.02
CA GLN A 107 12.43 32.41 18.60
C GLN A 107 11.14 32.06 17.86
N PHE A 108 10.48 30.95 18.23
CA PHE A 108 9.22 30.53 17.64
C PHE A 108 8.11 31.56 17.90
N ILE A 109 7.96 32.00 19.16
CA ILE A 109 6.99 33.04 19.54
C ILE A 109 7.21 34.32 18.74
N ALA A 110 8.44 34.80 18.69
CA ALA A 110 8.76 36.01 17.93
C ALA A 110 8.44 35.88 16.42
N SER A 111 8.61 34.68 15.87
CA SER A 111 8.30 34.39 14.45
C SER A 111 6.80 34.38 14.16
N ILE A 112 5.98 33.74 15.01
CA ILE A 112 4.54 33.69 14.82
C ILE A 112 3.87 35.05 15.08
N GLU A 113 4.35 35.83 16.06
CA GLU A 113 3.87 37.19 16.31
C GLU A 113 4.13 38.09 15.12
N LYS A 114 5.31 38.00 14.51
CA LYS A 114 5.64 38.69 13.26
C LYS A 114 4.75 38.27 12.09
N ASP A 115 4.33 36.99 12.06
CA ASP A 115 3.39 36.46 11.06
C ASP A 115 1.92 36.85 11.36
N GLY A 116 1.67 37.60 12.45
CA GLY A 116 0.35 38.14 12.78
C GLY A 116 -0.47 37.33 13.77
N TYR A 117 0.10 36.29 14.38
CA TYR A 117 -0.54 35.63 15.52
C TYR A 117 -0.49 36.53 16.74
N LYS A 118 -1.56 36.54 17.52
CA LYS A 118 -1.68 37.32 18.77
C LYS A 118 -2.01 36.40 19.92
N GLU A 119 -1.32 36.57 21.02
CA GLU A 119 -1.65 35.85 22.26
C GLU A 119 -3.08 36.17 22.70
N THR A 120 -3.80 35.16 23.12
CA THR A 120 -5.19 35.26 23.61
C THR A 120 -5.31 34.57 24.96
N ASN A 121 -6.37 34.89 25.69
CA ASN A 121 -6.60 34.30 27.02
C ASN A 121 -6.72 32.78 26.91
N PHE A 122 -5.97 32.09 27.77
CA PHE A 122 -5.97 30.67 27.95
C PHE A 122 -5.69 30.35 29.42
N ASP A 123 -6.42 29.40 29.99
CA ASP A 123 -6.24 29.02 31.39
C ASP A 123 -5.09 27.99 31.52
N GLY A 124 -4.16 28.23 32.45
CA GLY A 124 -3.04 27.33 32.73
C GLY A 124 -1.68 27.86 32.25
N ASP A 125 -0.67 26.96 32.24
CA ASP A 125 0.73 27.30 31.93
C ASP A 125 1.04 27.38 30.43
N ALA A 126 0.09 26.98 29.56
CA ALA A 126 0.24 27.04 28.12
C ALA A 126 -0.15 28.41 27.57
N LYS A 127 0.37 28.77 26.41
CA LYS A 127 0.05 30.01 25.70
C LYS A 127 -0.70 29.72 24.42
N LEU A 128 -1.87 30.33 24.25
CA LEU A 128 -2.69 30.22 23.05
C LEU A 128 -2.53 31.46 22.18
N TYR A 129 -2.26 31.24 20.91
CA TYR A 129 -2.16 32.27 19.88
C TYR A 129 -3.27 32.08 18.84
N LYS A 130 -3.75 33.20 18.28
CA LYS A 130 -4.80 33.23 17.25
C LYS A 130 -4.41 34.18 16.13
N LYS A 131 -4.65 33.77 14.88
CA LYS A 131 -4.46 34.60 13.68
C LYS A 131 -5.66 34.46 12.77
N LYS A 132 -6.12 35.57 12.20
CA LYS A 132 -7.12 35.56 11.12
C LYS A 132 -6.46 35.09 9.84
N VAL A 133 -6.91 33.95 9.30
CA VAL A 133 -6.32 33.34 8.08
C VAL A 133 -7.15 33.62 6.83
N TYR A 134 -8.44 33.87 7.01
CA TYR A 134 -9.33 34.28 5.93
C TYR A 134 -10.26 35.40 6.39
N GLU A 135 -10.43 36.42 5.55
CA GLU A 135 -11.34 37.54 5.78
C GLU A 135 -12.47 37.49 4.75
N SER A 136 -13.69 37.32 5.23
CA SER A 136 -14.90 37.42 4.40
C SER A 136 -15.43 38.85 4.40
N SER A 137 -16.29 39.18 3.43
CA SER A 137 -17.05 40.43 3.42
C SER A 137 -18.02 40.57 4.60
N SER A 138 -18.31 39.47 5.29
CA SER A 138 -19.07 39.41 6.55
C SER A 138 -18.19 38.74 7.61
N SER A 139 -18.05 39.38 8.79
CA SER A 139 -17.25 38.85 9.91
C SER A 139 -17.74 37.51 10.46
N GLU A 140 -18.96 37.09 10.11
CA GLU A 140 -19.55 35.79 10.48
C GLU A 140 -18.87 34.61 9.74
N TYR A 141 -18.14 34.88 8.65
CA TYR A 141 -17.45 33.86 7.83
C TYR A 141 -15.92 33.97 7.93
N ASP A 142 -15.40 34.67 8.93
CA ASP A 142 -13.97 34.72 9.16
C ASP A 142 -13.41 33.40 9.68
N ASP A 143 -12.25 33.00 9.19
CA ASP A 143 -11.55 31.83 9.65
C ASP A 143 -10.30 32.22 10.45
N TYR A 144 -10.02 31.44 11.48
CA TYR A 144 -8.88 31.65 12.34
C TYR A 144 -8.02 30.38 12.45
N GLY A 145 -6.71 30.58 12.39
CA GLY A 145 -5.73 29.60 12.83
C GLY A 145 -5.46 29.75 14.33
N TYR A 146 -5.31 28.61 15.01
CA TYR A 146 -5.00 28.55 16.43
C TYR A 146 -3.70 27.79 16.66
N LEU A 147 -2.91 28.24 17.62
CA LEU A 147 -1.64 27.66 17.97
C LEU A 147 -1.47 27.68 19.49
N LEU A 148 -1.41 26.49 20.09
CA LEU A 148 -1.14 26.33 21.52
C LEU A 148 0.32 25.95 21.70
N ILE A 149 1.02 26.65 22.59
CA ILE A 149 2.40 26.34 22.96
C ILE A 149 2.42 25.91 24.42
N LYS A 150 2.81 24.66 24.65
CA LYS A 150 3.04 24.12 26.00
C LYS A 150 4.41 23.47 26.06
N ASP A 151 5.19 23.81 27.08
CA ASP A 151 6.57 23.39 27.21
C ASP A 151 7.36 23.68 25.92
N ASP A 152 7.97 22.68 25.30
CA ASP A 152 8.69 22.78 24.04
C ASP A 152 7.90 22.20 22.86
N TYR A 153 6.56 22.21 22.93
CA TYR A 153 5.68 21.69 21.89
C TYR A 153 4.67 22.72 21.40
N ALA A 154 4.35 22.67 20.11
CA ALA A 154 3.36 23.51 19.48
C ALA A 154 2.27 22.64 18.80
N TYR A 155 1.02 22.93 19.14
CA TYR A 155 -0.19 22.30 18.59
C TYR A 155 -0.88 23.30 17.68
N TRP A 156 -0.95 23.01 16.40
CA TRP A 156 -1.47 23.91 15.40
C TRP A 156 -2.75 23.39 14.77
N ILE A 157 -3.81 24.22 14.80
CA ILE A 157 -5.05 24.04 14.04
C ILE A 157 -5.07 25.12 12.96
N GLU A 158 -4.99 24.71 11.70
CA GLU A 158 -4.78 25.63 10.57
C GLU A 158 -5.96 26.59 10.38
N ARG A 159 -7.19 26.06 10.47
CA ARG A 159 -8.37 26.82 10.07
C ARG A 159 -9.62 26.43 10.85
N VAL A 160 -10.23 27.39 11.52
CA VAL A 160 -11.50 27.22 12.23
C VAL A 160 -12.45 28.34 11.83
N TRP A 161 -13.62 27.99 11.32
CA TRP A 161 -14.67 28.94 10.97
C TRP A 161 -15.39 29.47 12.20
N VAL A 162 -15.65 30.80 12.25
CA VAL A 162 -16.27 31.48 13.42
C VAL A 162 -17.68 30.97 13.74
N GLY A 163 -18.46 30.63 12.74
CA GLY A 163 -19.82 30.11 12.88
C GLY A 163 -19.91 28.62 13.33
N SER A 164 -18.76 27.95 13.58
CA SER A 164 -18.76 26.57 14.04
C SER A 164 -18.98 26.49 15.56
N ASP A 165 -19.63 25.42 16.02
CA ASP A 165 -19.76 25.10 17.46
C ASP A 165 -18.43 24.63 18.08
N PHE A 166 -17.39 24.46 17.27
CA PHE A 166 -16.07 24.01 17.69
C PHE A 166 -15.35 25.10 18.49
N LYS A 167 -14.89 24.73 19.69
CA LYS A 167 -14.19 25.63 20.63
C LYS A 167 -12.71 25.26 20.72
N PRO A 168 -11.84 25.86 19.87
CA PRO A 168 -10.43 25.47 19.78
C PRO A 168 -9.65 25.51 21.09
N ALA A 169 -9.89 26.54 21.90
CA ALA A 169 -9.20 26.68 23.19
C ALA A 169 -9.49 25.52 24.13
N SER A 170 -10.77 25.21 24.35
CA SER A 170 -11.17 24.09 25.21
C SER A 170 -10.74 22.75 24.62
N HIS A 171 -10.79 22.59 23.30
CA HIS A 171 -10.37 21.36 22.63
C HIS A 171 -8.87 21.11 22.83
N LEU A 172 -8.03 22.12 22.62
CA LEU A 172 -6.57 22.03 22.84
C LEU A 172 -6.21 21.83 24.32
N ALA A 173 -6.95 22.46 25.24
CA ALA A 173 -6.78 22.24 26.68
C ALA A 173 -7.03 20.77 27.06
N ASN A 174 -8.15 20.22 26.59
CA ASN A 174 -8.51 18.81 26.88
C ASN A 174 -7.45 17.85 26.33
N ILE A 175 -6.97 18.08 25.11
CA ILE A 175 -5.90 17.25 24.50
C ILE A 175 -4.66 17.22 25.38
N VAL A 176 -4.19 18.38 25.81
CA VAL A 176 -2.98 18.48 26.65
C VAL A 176 -3.20 17.81 28.01
N GLU A 177 -4.38 17.99 28.60
CA GLU A 177 -4.72 17.39 29.90
C GLU A 177 -4.86 15.87 29.79
N ASP A 178 -5.50 15.37 28.74
CA ASP A 178 -5.72 13.94 28.52
C ASP A 178 -4.41 13.23 28.17
N ALA A 179 -3.56 13.82 27.32
CA ALA A 179 -2.23 13.28 27.02
C ALA A 179 -1.32 13.19 28.26
N ALA A 180 -1.44 14.15 29.18
CA ALA A 180 -0.71 14.12 30.46
C ALA A 180 -1.17 12.99 31.40
N LYS A 181 -2.40 12.48 31.24
CA LYS A 181 -2.92 11.34 32.01
C LYS A 181 -2.50 10.02 31.36
N ASN A 182 -2.82 9.86 30.08
CA ASN A 182 -2.52 8.68 29.27
C ASN A 182 -2.22 9.13 27.85
N ASN A 183 -1.07 8.72 27.34
CA ASN A 183 -0.60 9.15 26.03
C ASN A 183 -0.52 8.00 25.02
N PHE A 184 -0.46 8.36 23.75
CA PHE A 184 -0.47 7.39 22.65
C PHE A 184 0.83 6.58 22.56
N ALA A 185 1.96 7.11 23.03
CA ALA A 185 3.24 6.40 23.04
C ALA A 185 3.22 5.16 23.96
N ASP A 186 2.39 5.15 24.99
CA ASP A 186 2.26 4.03 25.93
C ASP A 186 1.27 2.95 25.47
N THR A 187 0.71 3.09 24.26
CA THR A 187 -0.18 2.08 23.67
C THR A 187 0.57 1.09 22.78
N ASN A 188 0.03 -0.11 22.60
CA ASN A 188 0.57 -1.08 21.63
C ASN A 188 0.58 -0.55 20.18
N PHE A 189 -0.30 0.39 19.86
CA PHE A 189 -0.33 1.08 18.57
C PHE A 189 0.87 2.00 18.42
N GLY A 190 1.15 2.80 19.46
CA GLY A 190 2.32 3.69 19.52
C GLY A 190 3.62 2.90 19.43
N ASP A 191 3.77 1.85 20.19
CA ASP A 191 4.94 0.96 20.14
C ASP A 191 5.14 0.41 18.72
N TYR A 192 4.06 -0.09 18.09
CA TYR A 192 4.17 -0.65 16.74
C TYR A 192 4.63 0.38 15.70
N ILE A 193 4.06 1.58 15.68
CA ILE A 193 4.45 2.60 14.69
C ILE A 193 5.86 3.14 14.93
N LEU A 194 6.35 3.12 16.19
CA LEU A 194 7.70 3.53 16.55
C LEU A 194 8.79 2.51 16.18
N GLU A 195 8.44 1.27 15.85
CA GLU A 195 9.43 0.30 15.34
C GLU A 195 9.94 0.68 13.93
N GLY A 196 9.22 1.53 13.19
CA GLY A 196 9.64 2.02 11.87
C GLY A 196 10.54 3.25 11.95
N ASN A 197 11.60 3.31 11.16
CA ASN A 197 12.54 4.45 11.16
C ASN A 197 12.02 5.68 10.39
N ALA A 198 11.02 5.52 9.52
CA ALA A 198 10.39 6.61 8.77
C ALA A 198 9.13 7.14 9.45
N GLY A 199 8.64 6.44 10.48
CA GLY A 199 7.40 6.76 11.18
C GLY A 199 6.26 5.81 10.82
N GLY A 200 5.04 6.20 11.18
CA GLY A 200 3.87 5.37 10.93
C GLY A 200 2.54 6.09 11.12
N ILE A 201 1.49 5.35 10.88
CA ILE A 201 0.11 5.79 10.98
C ILE A 201 -0.67 4.75 11.79
N ALA A 202 -1.47 5.20 12.73
CA ALA A 202 -2.49 4.39 13.39
C ALA A 202 -3.85 5.04 13.17
N PHE A 203 -4.85 4.27 12.78
CA PHE A 203 -6.21 4.77 12.66
C PHE A 203 -7.22 3.74 13.17
N ALA A 204 -8.15 4.23 14.00
CA ALA A 204 -9.27 3.44 14.49
C ALA A 204 -10.24 3.13 13.35
N LEU A 205 -10.74 1.91 13.31
CA LEU A 205 -11.79 1.56 12.35
C LEU A 205 -13.13 2.16 12.80
N PRO A 206 -13.81 2.95 11.92
CA PRO A 206 -15.07 3.58 12.30
C PRO A 206 -16.15 2.57 12.69
N GLN A 207 -16.90 2.83 13.74
CA GLN A 207 -18.00 1.96 14.18
C GLN A 207 -19.08 1.80 13.08
N GLU A 208 -19.24 2.82 12.24
CA GLU A 208 -20.12 2.80 11.07
C GLU A 208 -19.76 1.69 10.11
N LEU A 209 -18.47 1.41 9.89
CA LEU A 209 -18.00 0.33 9.02
C LEU A 209 -18.53 -1.02 9.51
N ARG A 210 -18.41 -1.32 10.80
CA ARG A 210 -18.91 -2.55 11.41
C ARG A 210 -20.43 -2.70 11.21
N ARG A 211 -21.17 -1.61 11.41
CA ARG A 211 -22.62 -1.57 11.21
C ARG A 211 -22.98 -1.82 9.74
N GLU A 212 -22.27 -1.20 8.81
CA GLU A 212 -22.48 -1.39 7.38
C GLU A 212 -22.18 -2.83 6.94
N LEU A 213 -21.10 -3.43 7.42
CA LEU A 213 -20.77 -4.83 7.16
C LEU A 213 -21.90 -5.75 7.62
N ARG A 214 -22.43 -5.58 8.83
CA ARG A 214 -23.58 -6.35 9.33
C ARG A 214 -24.83 -6.12 8.50
N ASN A 215 -25.12 -4.89 8.12
CA ASN A 215 -26.28 -4.56 7.28
C ASN A 215 -26.19 -5.17 5.87
N ASN A 216 -24.96 -5.37 5.37
CA ASN A 216 -24.68 -6.03 4.10
C ASN A 216 -24.57 -7.55 4.24
N GLY A 217 -25.00 -8.13 5.37
CA GLY A 217 -25.10 -9.58 5.56
C GLY A 217 -23.79 -10.27 5.97
N VAL A 218 -22.76 -9.52 6.31
CA VAL A 218 -21.55 -10.09 6.92
C VAL A 218 -21.92 -10.61 8.31
N PRO A 219 -21.60 -11.88 8.66
CA PRO A 219 -21.84 -12.43 9.99
C PRO A 219 -21.28 -11.54 11.09
N SER A 220 -21.97 -11.46 12.22
CA SER A 220 -21.62 -10.54 13.32
C SER A 220 -20.21 -10.78 13.86
N ASP A 221 -19.82 -12.05 13.98
CA ASP A 221 -18.48 -12.46 14.39
C ASP A 221 -17.39 -11.95 13.45
N LEU A 222 -17.62 -11.99 12.14
CA LEU A 222 -16.70 -11.43 11.15
C LEU A 222 -16.74 -9.88 11.12
N ALA A 223 -17.93 -9.29 11.23
CA ALA A 223 -18.06 -7.84 11.27
C ALA A 223 -17.38 -7.23 12.52
N ASP A 224 -17.40 -7.96 13.66
CA ASP A 224 -16.77 -7.53 14.90
C ASP A 224 -15.22 -7.55 14.84
N LEU A 225 -14.64 -8.25 13.85
CA LEU A 225 -13.22 -8.20 13.60
C LEU A 225 -12.75 -6.84 13.06
N TYR A 226 -13.67 -6.06 12.49
CA TYR A 226 -13.43 -4.70 12.01
C TYR A 226 -13.70 -3.66 13.11
N SER A 227 -13.30 -3.98 14.34
CA SER A 227 -13.20 -3.04 15.45
C SER A 227 -11.75 -2.96 15.91
N GLY A 228 -11.30 -1.78 16.30
CA GLY A 228 -9.90 -1.57 16.71
C GLY A 228 -9.12 -0.69 15.77
N TYR A 229 -7.82 -0.94 15.61
CA TYR A 229 -6.91 -0.09 14.86
C TYR A 229 -6.24 -0.83 13.70
N VAL A 230 -6.03 -0.10 12.62
CA VAL A 230 -5.07 -0.46 11.58
C VAL A 230 -3.83 0.40 11.79
N CYS A 231 -2.71 -0.25 12.04
CA CYS A 231 -1.42 0.43 12.21
C CYS A 231 -0.51 0.12 11.03
N MET A 232 0.16 1.15 10.53
CA MET A 232 1.16 1.04 9.47
C MET A 232 2.45 1.65 9.96
N ARG A 233 3.59 1.01 9.64
CA ARG A 233 4.93 1.55 9.89
C ARG A 233 5.78 1.50 8.65
N GLY A 234 6.63 2.51 8.47
CA GLY A 234 7.53 2.65 7.34
C GLY A 234 8.98 2.45 7.76
N GLU A 235 9.71 1.66 6.98
CA GLU A 235 11.14 1.45 7.12
C GLU A 235 11.82 1.84 5.81
N LEU A 236 12.79 2.74 5.86
CA LEU A 236 13.54 3.23 4.71
C LEU A 236 15.01 2.86 4.86
N GLU A 237 15.52 2.12 3.89
CA GLU A 237 16.91 1.77 3.71
C GLU A 237 17.42 2.37 2.40
N LYS A 238 18.71 2.22 2.10
CA LYS A 238 19.31 2.76 0.88
C LYS A 238 18.62 2.26 -0.40
N ASP A 239 18.36 0.95 -0.47
CA ASP A 239 17.87 0.28 -1.67
C ASP A 239 16.48 -0.32 -1.49
N LYS A 240 15.87 -0.10 -0.32
CA LYS A 240 14.64 -0.78 0.07
C LYS A 240 13.73 0.12 0.89
N ALA A 241 12.45 0.11 0.54
CA ALA A 241 11.38 0.66 1.37
C ALA A 241 10.44 -0.48 1.79
N THR A 242 10.12 -0.54 3.06
CA THR A 242 9.18 -1.51 3.61
C THR A 242 8.05 -0.80 4.34
N VAL A 243 6.82 -1.20 4.05
CA VAL A 243 5.64 -0.80 4.82
C VAL A 243 5.05 -2.06 5.42
N LYS A 244 4.87 -2.07 6.73
CA LYS A 244 4.19 -3.16 7.45
C LYS A 244 2.86 -2.66 7.96
N VAL A 245 1.83 -3.47 7.81
CA VAL A 245 0.45 -3.15 8.22
C VAL A 245 -0.01 -4.22 9.20
N GLN A 246 -0.42 -3.82 10.39
CA GLN A 246 -0.87 -4.69 11.47
C GLN A 246 -2.29 -4.30 11.87
N LEU A 247 -3.14 -5.31 12.04
CA LEU A 247 -4.46 -5.14 12.65
C LEU A 247 -4.36 -5.39 14.16
N PHE A 248 -5.01 -4.52 14.93
CA PHE A 248 -5.18 -4.65 16.37
C PHE A 248 -6.66 -4.64 16.72
N ASP A 249 -7.03 -5.31 17.78
CA ASP A 249 -8.38 -5.24 18.34
C ASP A 249 -8.58 -3.97 19.20
N GLU A 250 -9.78 -3.80 19.74
CA GLU A 250 -10.13 -2.65 20.61
C GLU A 250 -9.29 -2.59 21.90
N LYS A 251 -8.66 -3.69 22.31
CA LYS A 251 -7.79 -3.76 23.49
C LYS A 251 -6.33 -3.51 23.18
N GLY A 252 -5.99 -3.29 21.92
CA GLY A 252 -4.63 -3.15 21.46
C GLY A 252 -3.87 -4.48 21.31
N GLU A 253 -4.56 -5.63 21.36
CA GLU A 253 -3.94 -6.91 21.06
C GLU A 253 -3.88 -7.14 19.55
N LYS A 254 -2.81 -7.78 19.07
CA LYS A 254 -2.72 -8.16 17.66
C LYS A 254 -3.90 -9.05 17.31
N PHE A 255 -4.47 -8.81 16.15
CA PHE A 255 -5.62 -9.55 15.66
C PHE A 255 -5.34 -11.06 15.65
N ASP A 256 -6.26 -11.83 16.24
CA ASP A 256 -6.18 -13.27 16.34
C ASP A 256 -6.67 -13.96 15.04
N CYS A 257 -5.74 -14.53 14.28
CA CYS A 257 -6.01 -15.23 13.04
C CYS A 257 -6.85 -16.51 13.23
N ASP A 258 -6.87 -17.10 14.43
CA ASP A 258 -7.65 -18.30 14.73
C ASP A 258 -9.17 -18.08 14.58
N LYS A 259 -9.61 -16.83 14.62
CA LYS A 259 -11.01 -16.48 14.35
C LYS A 259 -11.47 -16.80 12.92
N PHE A 260 -10.53 -16.95 11.99
CA PHE A 260 -10.82 -17.34 10.60
C PHE A 260 -10.73 -18.83 10.31
N LYS A 261 -10.24 -19.63 11.23
CA LYS A 261 -10.00 -21.08 11.01
C LYS A 261 -11.20 -21.86 10.48
N ASP A 262 -12.40 -21.39 10.77
CA ASP A 262 -13.63 -21.99 10.27
C ASP A 262 -13.90 -21.71 8.78
N TYR A 263 -13.20 -20.75 8.20
CA TYR A 263 -13.35 -20.31 6.82
C TYR A 263 -12.17 -20.75 5.96
N LEU A 264 -10.95 -20.62 6.46
CA LEU A 264 -9.73 -21.01 5.73
C LEU A 264 -8.56 -21.27 6.69
N ASP A 265 -7.63 -22.08 6.24
CA ASP A 265 -6.40 -22.38 6.96
C ASP A 265 -5.36 -21.30 6.72
N LEU A 266 -5.25 -20.36 7.65
CA LEU A 266 -4.25 -19.28 7.59
C LEU A 266 -2.83 -19.76 7.94
N SER A 267 -2.61 -21.02 8.30
CA SER A 267 -1.29 -21.56 8.61
C SER A 267 -0.51 -22.06 7.40
N ALA A 268 -1.16 -22.19 6.25
CA ALA A 268 -0.60 -22.82 5.08
C ALA A 268 0.15 -21.81 4.19
N ASN A 269 1.34 -22.17 3.76
CA ASN A 269 2.12 -21.41 2.79
C ASN A 269 1.70 -21.74 1.35
N VAL A 270 2.10 -20.85 0.44
CA VAL A 270 2.10 -21.14 -1.00
C VAL A 270 3.09 -22.27 -1.30
N SER A 271 2.68 -23.22 -2.14
CA SER A 271 3.47 -24.39 -2.53
C SER A 271 4.63 -24.01 -3.46
N LYS A 272 5.84 -24.44 -3.12
CA LYS A 272 7.02 -24.25 -3.95
C LYS A 272 6.92 -24.99 -5.29
N GLU A 273 6.29 -26.17 -5.27
CA GLU A 273 6.04 -26.98 -6.46
C GLU A 273 5.08 -26.29 -7.41
N ALA A 274 4.03 -25.62 -6.89
CA ALA A 274 3.13 -24.81 -7.71
C ALA A 274 3.86 -23.64 -8.37
N LEU A 275 4.68 -22.92 -7.62
CA LEU A 275 5.47 -21.79 -8.13
C LEU A 275 6.47 -22.21 -9.22
N ALA A 276 7.04 -23.41 -9.13
CA ALA A 276 7.98 -23.93 -10.11
C ALA A 276 7.34 -24.20 -11.49
N LEU A 277 6.02 -24.24 -11.59
CA LEU A 277 5.28 -24.41 -12.85
C LEU A 277 4.96 -23.10 -13.57
N LEU A 278 5.22 -21.93 -12.95
CA LEU A 278 5.02 -20.62 -13.56
C LEU A 278 6.04 -20.38 -14.70
N GLY A 279 5.61 -19.63 -15.71
CA GLY A 279 6.45 -19.37 -16.90
C GLY A 279 7.75 -18.62 -16.57
N LYS A 280 8.83 -18.96 -17.29
CA LYS A 280 10.18 -18.39 -17.05
C LYS A 280 10.22 -16.87 -17.22
N ASP A 281 9.48 -16.34 -18.19
CA ASP A 281 9.52 -14.93 -18.58
C ASP A 281 8.42 -14.09 -17.87
N GLU A 282 7.70 -14.69 -16.93
CA GLU A 282 6.67 -14.03 -16.15
C GLU A 282 7.34 -13.24 -15.01
N PHE A 283 7.09 -11.95 -14.98
CA PHE A 283 7.70 -11.01 -14.03
C PHE A 283 6.70 -10.40 -13.04
N MET A 284 5.42 -10.75 -13.15
CA MET A 284 4.39 -10.50 -12.15
C MET A 284 3.81 -11.83 -11.72
N ILE A 285 3.79 -12.09 -10.43
CA ILE A 285 3.32 -13.33 -9.83
C ILE A 285 2.33 -12.98 -8.73
N PHE A 286 1.16 -13.57 -8.78
CA PHE A 286 0.22 -13.63 -7.68
C PHE A 286 0.10 -15.08 -7.25
N ALA A 287 0.17 -15.35 -5.95
CA ALA A 287 -0.06 -16.67 -5.41
C ALA A 287 -0.75 -16.60 -4.05
N MET A 288 -1.60 -17.56 -3.76
CA MET A 288 -2.26 -17.70 -2.47
C MET A 288 -2.49 -19.17 -2.12
N SER A 289 -2.45 -19.49 -0.84
CA SER A 289 -2.86 -20.80 -0.35
C SER A 289 -4.37 -20.82 -0.15
N ALA A 290 -5.03 -21.77 -0.82
CA ALA A 290 -6.45 -22.08 -0.66
C ALA A 290 -6.61 -23.44 0.05
N LYS A 291 -5.69 -23.78 0.96
CA LYS A 291 -5.71 -25.03 1.70
C LYS A 291 -6.83 -25.01 2.74
N ASN A 292 -7.58 -26.11 2.81
CA ASN A 292 -8.67 -26.29 3.77
C ASN A 292 -9.72 -25.17 3.76
N VAL A 293 -9.94 -24.51 2.62
CA VAL A 293 -10.98 -23.50 2.49
C VAL A 293 -12.36 -24.15 2.64
N ASN A 294 -13.18 -23.61 3.53
CA ASN A 294 -14.58 -24.00 3.68
C ASN A 294 -15.45 -23.29 2.64
N TRP A 295 -15.47 -23.84 1.42
CA TRP A 295 -16.20 -23.23 0.29
C TRP A 295 -17.70 -23.11 0.53
N ASP A 296 -18.31 -24.02 1.30
CA ASP A 296 -19.73 -23.93 1.66
C ASP A 296 -20.03 -22.70 2.50
N LYS A 297 -19.22 -22.43 3.54
CA LYS A 297 -19.36 -21.20 4.33
C LYS A 297 -19.17 -19.92 3.50
N TYR A 298 -18.20 -19.91 2.57
CA TYR A 298 -18.01 -18.76 1.66
C TYR A 298 -19.21 -18.59 0.72
N THR A 299 -19.74 -19.69 0.19
CA THR A 299 -20.91 -19.68 -0.68
C THR A 299 -22.14 -19.15 0.05
N ASP A 300 -22.36 -19.59 1.28
CA ASP A 300 -23.45 -19.12 2.13
C ASP A 300 -23.31 -17.64 2.44
N LEU A 301 -22.09 -17.17 2.75
CA LEU A 301 -21.80 -15.76 3.00
C LEU A 301 -22.13 -14.89 1.77
N ILE A 302 -21.68 -15.29 0.58
CA ILE A 302 -21.98 -14.61 -0.67
C ILE A 302 -23.49 -14.61 -0.94
N ALA A 303 -24.16 -15.76 -0.74
CA ALA A 303 -25.60 -15.89 -0.97
C ALA A 303 -26.43 -15.02 -0.03
N GLN A 304 -25.97 -14.81 1.21
CA GLN A 304 -26.62 -13.94 2.20
C GLN A 304 -26.37 -12.47 1.90
N SER A 305 -25.12 -12.10 1.63
CA SER A 305 -24.71 -10.69 1.43
C SER A 305 -25.25 -10.08 0.13
N SER A 306 -25.41 -10.87 -0.94
CA SER A 306 -25.80 -10.38 -2.27
C SER A 306 -27.30 -10.51 -2.58
N GLY A 307 -28.12 -11.02 -1.66
CA GLY A 307 -29.56 -11.17 -1.87
C GLY A 307 -29.92 -12.06 -3.08
N LEU A 308 -29.08 -13.04 -3.40
CA LEU A 308 -29.22 -13.91 -4.59
C LEU A 308 -30.57 -14.61 -4.68
N SER A 309 -31.10 -14.68 -5.90
CA SER A 309 -32.30 -15.47 -6.19
C SER A 309 -32.07 -16.97 -5.96
N ARG A 310 -33.15 -17.75 -5.87
CA ARG A 310 -33.06 -19.22 -5.69
C ARG A 310 -32.31 -19.87 -6.85
N GLY A 311 -32.45 -19.35 -8.08
CA GLY A 311 -31.74 -19.84 -9.26
C GLY A 311 -30.25 -19.57 -9.20
N ASP A 312 -29.85 -18.34 -8.80
CA ASP A 312 -28.45 -17.96 -8.68
C ASP A 312 -27.74 -18.74 -7.56
N ARG A 313 -28.43 -19.02 -6.44
CA ARG A 313 -27.91 -19.91 -5.38
C ARG A 313 -27.62 -21.32 -5.86
N ALA A 314 -28.50 -21.87 -6.72
CA ALA A 314 -28.28 -23.21 -7.30
C ALA A 314 -27.04 -23.20 -8.23
N GLN A 315 -26.82 -22.13 -9.00
CA GLN A 315 -25.63 -21.98 -9.83
C GLN A 315 -24.38 -21.83 -8.96
N LEU A 316 -24.44 -21.02 -7.92
CA LEU A 316 -23.33 -20.82 -6.98
C LEU A 316 -22.95 -22.15 -6.31
N SER A 317 -23.93 -22.95 -5.86
CA SER A 317 -23.70 -24.27 -5.27
C SER A 317 -23.04 -25.24 -6.26
N ALA A 318 -23.40 -25.16 -7.56
CA ALA A 318 -22.75 -25.97 -8.59
C ALA A 318 -21.27 -25.54 -8.78
N VAL A 319 -20.95 -24.25 -8.70
CA VAL A 319 -19.57 -23.76 -8.74
C VAL A 319 -18.79 -24.23 -7.52
N THR A 320 -19.38 -24.18 -6.32
CA THR A 320 -18.75 -24.65 -5.07
C THR A 320 -18.27 -26.10 -5.19
N ALA A 321 -19.03 -26.98 -5.81
CA ALA A 321 -18.65 -28.39 -6.03
C ALA A 321 -17.37 -28.56 -6.89
N TYR A 322 -17.00 -27.54 -7.71
CA TYR A 322 -15.72 -27.52 -8.41
C TYR A 322 -14.61 -26.93 -7.50
N LEU A 323 -14.92 -25.87 -6.76
CA LEU A 323 -14.00 -25.23 -5.83
C LEU A 323 -13.54 -26.18 -4.71
N GLU A 324 -14.41 -27.04 -4.22
CA GLU A 324 -14.08 -28.06 -3.21
C GLU A 324 -12.99 -29.08 -3.64
N LYS A 325 -12.70 -29.17 -4.94
CA LYS A 325 -11.59 -29.98 -5.45
C LYS A 325 -10.25 -29.27 -5.36
N ILE A 326 -10.25 -27.94 -5.17
CA ILE A 326 -9.06 -27.13 -4.98
C ILE A 326 -8.65 -27.24 -3.51
N ASP A 327 -7.38 -27.57 -3.26
CA ASP A 327 -6.84 -27.67 -1.92
C ASP A 327 -5.32 -27.48 -1.98
N GLY A 328 -4.88 -26.26 -1.69
CA GLY A 328 -3.48 -25.85 -1.78
C GLY A 328 -3.32 -24.55 -2.53
N THR A 329 -2.27 -24.43 -3.32
CA THR A 329 -1.88 -23.18 -3.96
C THR A 329 -2.67 -22.89 -5.23
N VAL A 330 -3.13 -21.65 -5.34
CA VAL A 330 -3.52 -21.03 -6.61
C VAL A 330 -2.50 -19.96 -6.94
N ALA A 331 -1.80 -20.10 -8.06
CA ALA A 331 -0.80 -19.16 -8.51
C ALA A 331 -1.07 -18.70 -9.95
N MET A 332 -0.70 -17.46 -10.25
CA MET A 332 -0.82 -16.87 -11.57
C MET A 332 0.43 -16.04 -11.87
N GLY A 333 1.03 -16.31 -13.01
CA GLY A 333 2.13 -15.55 -13.56
C GLY A 333 1.70 -14.74 -14.78
N PHE A 334 2.33 -13.60 -14.97
CA PHE A 334 2.13 -12.74 -16.14
C PHE A 334 3.45 -12.12 -16.58
N GLY A 335 3.69 -12.12 -17.90
CA GLY A 335 4.84 -11.52 -18.55
C GLY A 335 4.47 -10.76 -19.81
N ILE A 336 5.31 -9.81 -20.22
CA ILE A 336 5.17 -9.06 -21.47
C ILE A 336 6.35 -9.43 -22.37
N ASN A 337 6.08 -10.02 -23.54
CA ASN A 337 7.11 -10.63 -24.38
C ASN A 337 7.97 -9.58 -25.09
N ASN A 338 7.55 -8.67 -25.83
CA ASN A 338 8.33 -7.77 -26.68
C ASN A 338 8.33 -6.31 -26.18
N GLY A 339 8.36 -6.09 -24.87
CA GLY A 339 8.47 -4.78 -24.27
C GLY A 339 7.35 -3.81 -24.67
N LEU A 340 7.68 -2.57 -24.96
CA LEU A 340 6.71 -1.52 -25.32
C LEU A 340 5.88 -1.84 -26.56
N LYS A 341 6.41 -2.61 -27.53
CA LYS A 341 5.65 -3.04 -28.71
C LYS A 341 4.46 -3.89 -28.29
N SER A 342 4.65 -4.82 -27.38
CA SER A 342 3.58 -5.69 -26.87
C SER A 342 2.54 -4.92 -26.07
N ILE A 343 2.94 -3.92 -25.27
CA ILE A 343 1.98 -3.05 -24.58
C ILE A 343 1.06 -2.36 -25.61
N GLY A 344 1.61 -1.89 -26.74
CA GLY A 344 0.81 -1.35 -27.83
C GLY A 344 -0.16 -2.38 -28.42
N SER A 345 0.30 -3.60 -28.68
CA SER A 345 -0.54 -4.68 -29.22
C SER A 345 -1.69 -5.05 -28.29
N ILE A 346 -1.45 -5.10 -26.98
CA ILE A 346 -2.48 -5.36 -25.96
C ILE A 346 -3.47 -4.18 -25.91
N ALA A 347 -2.98 -2.94 -25.83
CA ALA A 347 -3.82 -1.75 -25.71
C ALA A 347 -4.75 -1.54 -26.91
N TYR A 348 -4.28 -1.86 -28.12
CA TYR A 348 -5.07 -1.70 -29.36
C TYR A 348 -5.73 -3.00 -29.83
N GLN A 349 -5.65 -4.07 -29.04
CA GLN A 349 -6.25 -5.38 -29.35
C GLN A 349 -5.91 -5.88 -30.77
N THR A 350 -4.66 -5.73 -31.17
CA THR A 350 -4.18 -6.19 -32.49
C THR A 350 -4.19 -7.71 -32.59
N ASP A 351 -3.99 -8.25 -33.80
CA ASP A 351 -3.92 -9.70 -34.01
C ASP A 351 -2.76 -10.36 -33.26
N ASP A 352 -1.71 -9.60 -32.93
CA ASP A 352 -0.56 -10.05 -32.14
C ASP A 352 -0.81 -10.03 -30.61
N MET A 353 -2.00 -9.64 -30.15
CA MET A 353 -2.28 -9.46 -28.70
C MET A 353 -1.94 -10.72 -27.88
N MET A 354 -2.31 -11.90 -28.36
CA MET A 354 -2.07 -13.15 -27.62
C MET A 354 -0.61 -13.58 -27.55
N SER A 355 0.20 -13.17 -28.53
CA SER A 355 1.65 -13.38 -28.52
C SER A 355 2.42 -12.28 -27.77
N ALA A 356 1.74 -11.19 -27.42
CA ALA A 356 2.33 -10.04 -26.75
C ALA A 356 2.58 -10.27 -25.26
N PHE A 357 1.91 -11.24 -24.65
CA PHE A 357 2.08 -11.59 -23.23
C PHE A 357 2.18 -13.10 -23.03
N SER A 358 2.78 -13.51 -21.93
CA SER A 358 2.73 -14.86 -21.38
C SER A 358 1.91 -14.85 -20.09
N THR A 359 1.13 -15.87 -19.89
CA THR A 359 0.41 -16.09 -18.64
C THR A 359 0.32 -17.56 -18.34
N THR A 360 0.51 -17.90 -17.06
CA THR A 360 0.36 -19.23 -16.51
C THR A 360 -0.50 -19.15 -15.26
N MET A 361 -1.52 -19.99 -15.17
CA MET A 361 -2.29 -20.22 -13.94
C MET A 361 -2.01 -21.65 -13.47
N VAL A 362 -1.71 -21.81 -12.21
CA VAL A 362 -1.48 -23.10 -11.54
C VAL A 362 -2.50 -23.25 -10.43
N ILE A 363 -3.22 -24.35 -10.43
CA ILE A 363 -4.24 -24.68 -9.41
C ILE A 363 -3.86 -26.01 -8.80
N GLU A 364 -3.54 -26.01 -7.51
CA GLU A 364 -3.32 -27.22 -6.73
C GLU A 364 -4.66 -27.83 -6.31
N THR A 365 -4.78 -29.13 -6.48
CA THR A 365 -6.02 -29.86 -6.19
C THR A 365 -5.79 -30.90 -5.11
N LYS A 366 -6.84 -31.36 -4.48
CA LYS A 366 -6.81 -32.58 -3.66
C LYS A 366 -6.20 -33.73 -4.44
N GLU A 367 -5.47 -34.59 -3.75
CA GLU A 367 -4.80 -35.74 -4.35
C GLU A 367 -5.74 -36.54 -5.28
N GLY A 368 -5.28 -36.79 -6.51
CA GLY A 368 -6.01 -37.52 -7.54
C GLY A 368 -7.22 -36.79 -8.15
N LYS A 369 -7.47 -35.51 -7.80
CA LYS A 369 -8.63 -34.76 -8.34
C LYS A 369 -8.33 -33.94 -9.59
N ALA A 370 -7.04 -33.64 -9.89
CA ALA A 370 -6.65 -32.82 -11.04
C ALA A 370 -7.20 -33.40 -12.38
N LYS A 371 -7.00 -34.70 -12.63
CA LYS A 371 -7.53 -35.35 -13.85
C LYS A 371 -9.04 -35.24 -13.96
N ARG A 372 -9.76 -35.49 -12.88
CA ARG A 372 -11.24 -35.42 -12.87
C ARG A 372 -11.71 -33.98 -13.14
N LEU A 373 -11.03 -32.97 -12.59
CA LEU A 373 -11.40 -31.59 -12.83
C LEU A 373 -11.16 -31.18 -14.30
N ILE A 374 -10.10 -31.70 -14.93
CA ILE A 374 -9.86 -31.51 -16.37
C ILE A 374 -10.98 -32.19 -17.19
N ASP A 375 -11.39 -33.40 -16.84
CA ASP A 375 -12.50 -34.10 -17.53
C ASP A 375 -13.83 -33.34 -17.38
N ASP A 376 -14.09 -32.78 -16.20
CA ASP A 376 -15.25 -31.91 -15.95
C ASP A 376 -15.19 -30.63 -16.81
N MET A 377 -13.99 -29.98 -16.92
CA MET A 377 -13.77 -28.82 -17.79
C MET A 377 -14.04 -29.14 -19.26
N LYS A 378 -13.58 -30.29 -19.77
CA LYS A 378 -13.88 -30.75 -21.13
C LYS A 378 -15.40 -30.91 -21.34
N GLY A 379 -16.10 -31.56 -20.39
CA GLY A 379 -17.54 -31.70 -20.45
C GLY A 379 -18.31 -30.36 -20.43
N LEU A 380 -17.80 -29.36 -19.75
CA LEU A 380 -18.34 -27.99 -19.81
C LEU A 380 -18.12 -27.36 -21.18
N LEU A 381 -16.91 -27.47 -21.75
CA LEU A 381 -16.57 -26.92 -23.09
C LEU A 381 -17.45 -27.54 -24.17
N GLU A 382 -17.70 -28.86 -24.11
CA GLU A 382 -18.61 -29.57 -25.01
C GLU A 382 -20.05 -29.02 -24.92
N LYS A 383 -20.56 -28.80 -23.69
CA LYS A 383 -21.92 -28.26 -23.46
C LYS A 383 -22.07 -26.87 -24.05
N VAL A 384 -21.03 -26.01 -23.91
CA VAL A 384 -21.04 -24.64 -24.48
C VAL A 384 -20.52 -24.57 -25.93
N ARG A 385 -20.23 -25.73 -26.52
CA ARG A 385 -19.76 -25.89 -27.91
C ARG A 385 -18.46 -25.12 -28.22
N VAL A 386 -17.53 -25.05 -27.26
CA VAL A 386 -16.19 -24.54 -27.50
C VAL A 386 -15.31 -25.68 -28.00
N PRO A 387 -14.76 -25.62 -29.23
CA PRO A 387 -13.91 -26.66 -29.76
C PRO A 387 -12.58 -26.72 -29.03
N PHE A 388 -12.11 -27.95 -28.74
CA PHE A 388 -10.78 -28.18 -28.15
C PHE A 388 -10.16 -29.45 -28.76
N SER A 389 -8.82 -29.53 -28.66
CA SER A 389 -8.05 -30.69 -29.09
C SER A 389 -7.52 -31.43 -27.87
N ASP A 390 -7.82 -32.73 -27.77
CA ASP A 390 -7.34 -33.60 -26.68
C ASP A 390 -5.84 -33.88 -26.82
N ASN A 391 -5.16 -33.99 -25.68
CA ASN A 391 -3.81 -34.52 -25.57
C ASN A 391 -3.69 -35.45 -24.36
N ALA A 392 -2.57 -36.19 -24.26
CA ALA A 392 -2.41 -37.25 -23.26
C ALA A 392 -2.53 -36.75 -21.80
N ALA A 393 -2.27 -35.49 -21.51
CA ALA A 393 -2.27 -34.93 -20.15
C ALA A 393 -3.31 -33.79 -19.95
N GLY A 394 -4.13 -33.47 -20.99
CA GLY A 394 -5.10 -32.40 -20.91
C GLY A 394 -5.75 -32.07 -22.24
N PHE A 395 -5.81 -30.78 -22.60
CA PHE A 395 -6.41 -30.34 -23.86
C PHE A 395 -5.85 -28.94 -24.26
N THR A 396 -6.13 -28.56 -25.52
CA THR A 396 -5.77 -27.25 -26.07
C THR A 396 -7.01 -26.60 -26.66
N ILE A 397 -7.23 -25.33 -26.37
CA ILE A 397 -8.28 -24.49 -26.95
C ILE A 397 -7.64 -23.53 -27.95
N GLU A 398 -7.95 -23.70 -29.25
CA GLU A 398 -7.49 -22.81 -30.30
C GLU A 398 -8.40 -21.59 -30.41
N LEU A 399 -7.88 -20.39 -30.09
CA LEU A 399 -8.66 -19.14 -30.07
C LEU A 399 -9.13 -18.73 -31.47
N GLN A 400 -8.41 -19.07 -32.51
CA GLN A 400 -8.77 -18.75 -33.90
C GLN A 400 -10.15 -19.26 -34.28
N ASN A 401 -10.57 -20.39 -33.69
CA ASN A 401 -11.85 -21.03 -34.00
C ASN A 401 -13.09 -20.22 -33.57
N PHE A 402 -12.94 -19.26 -32.64
CA PHE A 402 -14.06 -18.47 -32.15
C PHE A 402 -13.78 -16.96 -32.03
N THR A 403 -12.52 -16.52 -31.95
CA THR A 403 -12.16 -15.09 -31.94
C THR A 403 -11.67 -14.59 -33.29
N GLY A 404 -11.33 -15.50 -34.21
CA GLY A 404 -10.65 -15.16 -35.47
C GLY A 404 -9.19 -14.75 -35.32
N LYS A 405 -8.67 -14.68 -34.08
CA LYS A 405 -7.30 -14.26 -33.78
C LYS A 405 -6.41 -15.46 -33.45
N PRO A 406 -5.14 -15.45 -33.87
CA PRO A 406 -4.21 -16.54 -33.56
C PRO A 406 -3.94 -16.58 -32.05
N GLY A 407 -3.79 -17.80 -31.51
CA GLY A 407 -3.48 -18.06 -30.12
C GLY A 407 -4.10 -19.35 -29.65
N ALA A 408 -3.61 -19.85 -28.54
CA ALA A 408 -4.15 -21.05 -27.89
C ALA A 408 -4.01 -20.95 -26.37
N PHE A 409 -4.91 -21.63 -25.66
CA PHE A 409 -4.73 -21.96 -24.26
C PHE A 409 -4.46 -23.45 -24.10
N TYR A 410 -3.42 -23.77 -23.39
CA TYR A 410 -2.99 -25.12 -23.07
C TYR A 410 -3.44 -25.43 -21.64
N VAL A 411 -4.12 -26.55 -21.44
CA VAL A 411 -4.51 -27.06 -20.12
C VAL A 411 -3.85 -28.42 -19.94
N LYS A 412 -3.08 -28.58 -18.87
CA LYS A 412 -2.32 -29.80 -18.59
C LYS A 412 -2.44 -30.20 -17.12
N ASN A 413 -2.55 -31.49 -16.89
CA ASN A 413 -2.36 -32.10 -15.57
C ASN A 413 -0.87 -32.37 -15.34
N VAL A 414 -0.33 -31.86 -14.25
CA VAL A 414 1.05 -32.11 -13.78
C VAL A 414 0.95 -32.55 -12.32
N GLY A 415 0.93 -33.85 -12.06
CA GLY A 415 0.72 -34.38 -10.70
C GLY A 415 -0.65 -33.99 -10.13
N ASN A 416 -0.63 -33.27 -9.01
CA ASN A 416 -1.84 -32.72 -8.37
C ASN A 416 -2.20 -31.31 -8.86
N PHE A 417 -1.49 -30.79 -9.87
CA PHE A 417 -1.70 -29.45 -10.39
C PHE A 417 -2.44 -29.46 -11.72
N ILE A 418 -3.31 -28.49 -11.91
CA ILE A 418 -3.83 -28.08 -13.20
C ILE A 418 -3.07 -26.84 -13.61
N VAL A 419 -2.43 -26.89 -14.77
CA VAL A 419 -1.71 -25.75 -15.33
C VAL A 419 -2.45 -25.28 -16.58
N ILE A 420 -2.76 -23.99 -16.62
CA ILE A 420 -3.41 -23.32 -17.76
C ILE A 420 -2.47 -22.22 -18.23
N ALA A 421 -2.06 -22.23 -19.50
CA ALA A 421 -1.15 -21.23 -20.05
C ALA A 421 -1.50 -20.87 -21.48
N ASN A 422 -1.12 -19.68 -21.94
CA ASN A 422 -1.20 -19.27 -23.34
C ASN A 422 0.05 -19.64 -24.16
N HIS A 423 0.92 -20.46 -23.61
CA HIS A 423 2.13 -21.00 -24.22
C HIS A 423 2.29 -22.49 -23.85
N PRO A 424 3.13 -23.26 -24.56
CA PRO A 424 3.36 -24.67 -24.25
C PRO A 424 3.88 -24.86 -22.82
N ILE A 425 3.20 -25.74 -22.06
CA ILE A 425 3.47 -26.00 -20.65
C ILE A 425 4.66 -26.96 -20.51
N LYS A 426 5.68 -26.55 -19.77
CA LYS A 426 6.80 -27.36 -19.30
C LYS A 426 6.54 -27.90 -17.90
N GLU A 427 7.19 -28.99 -17.52
CA GLU A 427 7.01 -29.62 -16.19
C GLU A 427 7.75 -28.87 -15.07
N SER A 428 8.74 -28.08 -15.41
CA SER A 428 9.44 -27.16 -14.51
C SER A 428 9.98 -25.99 -15.29
N ASN A 429 9.93 -24.82 -14.72
CA ASN A 429 10.48 -23.58 -15.26
C ASN A 429 11.39 -22.92 -14.22
N ASP A 430 12.54 -22.45 -14.65
CA ASP A 430 13.44 -21.66 -13.81
C ASP A 430 13.02 -20.17 -13.87
N ASN A 431 11.92 -19.84 -13.17
CA ASN A 431 11.49 -18.44 -13.09
C ASN A 431 12.42 -17.67 -12.13
N PRO A 432 13.15 -16.64 -12.61
CA PRO A 432 14.14 -15.93 -11.80
C PRO A 432 13.51 -15.20 -10.61
N LEU A 433 12.28 -14.72 -10.73
CA LEU A 433 11.57 -14.01 -9.68
C LEU A 433 11.18 -14.95 -8.54
N VAL A 434 10.72 -16.17 -8.87
CA VAL A 434 10.44 -17.22 -7.88
C VAL A 434 11.71 -17.60 -7.13
N ALA A 435 12.82 -17.81 -7.85
CA ALA A 435 14.09 -18.20 -7.27
C ALA A 435 14.70 -17.16 -6.31
N SER A 436 14.41 -15.86 -6.55
CA SER A 436 15.04 -14.75 -5.80
C SER A 436 14.15 -14.15 -4.71
N SER A 437 12.92 -14.63 -4.48
CA SER A 437 11.94 -13.88 -3.68
C SER A 437 11.30 -14.66 -2.52
N ASN A 438 11.68 -15.94 -2.30
CA ASN A 438 11.14 -16.79 -1.22
C ASN A 438 9.60 -16.72 -1.10
N LEU A 439 8.90 -16.78 -2.24
CA LEU A 439 7.45 -16.61 -2.28
C LEU A 439 6.70 -17.71 -1.51
N ASP A 440 7.33 -18.86 -1.31
CA ASP A 440 6.84 -20.00 -0.55
C ASP A 440 6.83 -19.77 0.99
N GLU A 441 7.30 -18.63 1.47
CA GLU A 441 7.14 -18.23 2.88
C GLU A 441 5.81 -17.52 3.19
N TYR A 442 5.00 -17.25 2.16
CA TYR A 442 3.78 -16.46 2.30
C TYR A 442 2.51 -17.31 2.21
N LEU A 443 1.47 -16.90 2.93
CA LEU A 443 0.10 -17.38 2.76
C LEU A 443 -0.50 -16.86 1.45
N SER A 444 -0.31 -15.57 1.20
CA SER A 444 -0.65 -14.91 -0.06
C SER A 444 0.41 -13.88 -0.41
N VAL A 445 0.75 -13.79 -1.69
CA VAL A 445 1.80 -12.89 -2.17
C VAL A 445 1.50 -12.41 -3.58
N PHE A 446 1.74 -11.12 -3.78
CA PHE A 446 1.96 -10.52 -5.09
C PHE A 446 3.43 -10.11 -5.19
N CYS A 447 4.10 -10.51 -6.25
CA CYS A 447 5.47 -10.12 -6.51
C CYS A 447 5.61 -9.68 -7.97
N ALA A 448 6.21 -8.52 -8.18
CA ALA A 448 6.57 -8.05 -9.51
C ALA A 448 8.05 -7.67 -9.51
N GLY A 449 8.80 -8.17 -10.51
CA GLY A 449 10.22 -7.91 -10.60
C GLY A 449 10.69 -7.73 -12.03
N LEU A 450 11.45 -6.66 -12.27
CA LEU A 450 12.02 -6.34 -13.56
C LEU A 450 13.53 -6.16 -13.44
N SER A 451 14.28 -6.85 -14.25
CA SER A 451 15.74 -6.69 -14.37
C SER A 451 16.11 -5.89 -15.63
N PRO A 452 17.31 -5.30 -15.69
CA PRO A 452 17.80 -4.60 -16.89
C PRO A 452 17.78 -5.46 -18.18
N ASP A 453 17.83 -6.79 -18.03
CA ASP A 453 17.76 -7.74 -19.14
C ASP A 453 16.34 -7.92 -19.69
N ASN A 454 15.32 -7.45 -18.98
CA ASN A 454 13.96 -7.45 -19.48
C ASN A 454 13.80 -6.46 -20.64
N GLN A 455 13.10 -6.86 -21.73
CA GLN A 455 12.93 -6.01 -22.91
C GLN A 455 12.23 -4.68 -22.57
N LEU A 456 11.26 -4.68 -21.68
CA LEU A 456 10.58 -3.47 -21.24
C LEU A 456 11.55 -2.49 -20.56
N MET A 457 12.44 -2.98 -19.72
CA MET A 457 13.46 -2.16 -19.06
C MET A 457 14.47 -1.57 -20.05
N ARG A 458 14.87 -2.36 -21.07
CA ARG A 458 15.72 -1.87 -22.17
C ARG A 458 15.02 -0.79 -22.99
N ASP A 459 13.76 -1.00 -23.35
CA ASP A 459 12.96 -0.03 -24.12
C ASP A 459 12.77 1.29 -23.33
N LEU A 460 12.67 1.21 -22.00
CA LEU A 460 12.59 2.35 -21.10
C LEU A 460 13.97 2.87 -20.67
N ASN A 461 15.08 2.29 -21.21
CA ASN A 461 16.45 2.64 -20.85
C ASN A 461 16.68 2.68 -19.32
N LEU A 462 16.05 1.76 -18.59
CA LEU A 462 16.21 1.60 -17.15
C LEU A 462 17.27 0.54 -16.87
N LYS A 463 18.19 0.83 -15.93
CA LYS A 463 19.33 -0.02 -15.61
C LYS A 463 19.26 -0.63 -14.20
N ASN A 464 18.18 -0.38 -13.50
CA ASN A 464 17.98 -0.83 -12.12
C ASN A 464 17.23 -2.16 -12.11
N ASN A 465 17.53 -3.05 -11.15
CA ASN A 465 16.56 -4.08 -10.78
C ASN A 465 15.49 -3.44 -9.91
N ILE A 466 14.25 -3.79 -10.17
CA ILE A 466 13.08 -3.31 -9.43
C ILE A 466 12.33 -4.53 -8.96
N LYS A 467 12.01 -4.60 -7.66
CA LYS A 467 11.18 -5.65 -7.11
C LYS A 467 10.16 -5.06 -6.14
N LEU A 468 8.89 -5.33 -6.41
CA LEU A 468 7.77 -5.04 -5.52
C LEU A 468 7.24 -6.37 -4.99
N LEU A 469 7.12 -6.49 -3.67
CA LEU A 469 6.51 -7.63 -3.02
C LEU A 469 5.44 -7.12 -2.06
N ILE A 470 4.24 -7.70 -2.12
CA ILE A 470 3.15 -7.46 -1.18
C ILE A 470 2.68 -8.82 -0.71
N GLY A 471 2.67 -9.08 0.58
CA GLY A 471 2.28 -10.40 1.06
C GLY A 471 1.91 -10.44 2.54
N CYS A 472 1.20 -11.50 2.89
CA CYS A 472 0.87 -11.86 4.26
C CYS A 472 1.55 -13.18 4.60
N LYS A 473 2.23 -13.23 5.74
CA LYS A 473 2.81 -14.48 6.24
C LYS A 473 1.74 -15.33 6.94
N PRO A 474 1.92 -16.66 6.99
CA PRO A 474 1.03 -17.54 7.72
C PRO A 474 0.91 -17.19 9.21
N ASN A 475 -0.25 -17.44 9.79
CA ASN A 475 -0.54 -17.22 11.23
C ASN A 475 -0.24 -15.81 11.73
N THR A 476 -0.27 -14.81 10.85
CA THR A 476 -0.03 -13.41 11.24
C THR A 476 -1.09 -12.50 10.63
N SER A 477 -1.49 -11.49 11.37
CA SER A 477 -2.33 -10.39 10.88
C SER A 477 -1.49 -9.22 10.33
N GLU A 478 -0.19 -9.44 10.09
CA GLU A 478 0.71 -8.46 9.49
C GLU A 478 0.83 -8.68 7.99
N ALA A 479 0.51 -7.66 7.21
CA ALA A 479 0.84 -7.58 5.80
C ALA A 479 2.13 -6.77 5.60
N VAL A 480 2.95 -7.18 4.66
CA VAL A 480 4.22 -6.53 4.33
C VAL A 480 4.21 -6.10 2.86
N MET A 481 4.55 -4.86 2.61
CA MET A 481 4.86 -4.36 1.27
C MET A 481 6.31 -3.92 1.23
N THR A 482 7.07 -4.44 0.29
CA THR A 482 8.50 -4.12 0.11
C THR A 482 8.74 -3.67 -1.32
N LEU A 483 9.40 -2.54 -1.50
CA LEU A 483 9.91 -2.07 -2.77
C LEU A 483 11.44 -2.03 -2.71
N GLU A 484 12.10 -2.77 -3.58
CA GLU A 484 13.54 -2.79 -3.73
C GLU A 484 13.91 -2.19 -5.10
N VAL A 485 14.86 -1.27 -5.10
CA VAL A 485 15.42 -0.67 -6.32
C VAL A 485 16.94 -0.59 -6.12
N ASP A 486 17.66 -1.46 -6.82
CA ASP A 486 19.12 -1.38 -6.83
C ASP A 486 19.63 -0.29 -7.81
N GLY A 487 20.92 -0.03 -7.79
CA GLY A 487 21.57 0.86 -8.75
C GLY A 487 22.69 1.71 -8.17
N ASP A 488 23.43 2.35 -9.05
CA ASP A 488 24.75 2.95 -8.87
C ASP A 488 24.81 4.25 -8.06
N THR A 489 23.78 4.64 -7.36
CA THR A 489 23.79 5.93 -6.65
C THR A 489 23.80 5.74 -5.14
N ASP A 490 24.52 6.60 -4.43
CA ASP A 490 24.45 6.71 -2.97
C ASP A 490 23.12 7.30 -2.48
N ALA A 491 22.19 7.56 -3.39
CA ALA A 491 20.88 8.09 -3.10
C ALA A 491 19.98 7.02 -2.46
N GLY A 492 19.15 7.41 -1.49
CA GLY A 492 18.17 6.53 -0.87
C GLY A 492 17.04 6.12 -1.81
N ILE A 493 16.23 5.16 -1.37
CA ILE A 493 15.20 4.50 -2.17
C ILE A 493 14.18 5.49 -2.78
N ILE A 494 13.73 6.51 -2.03
CA ILE A 494 12.77 7.49 -2.54
C ILE A 494 13.36 8.25 -3.73
N SER A 495 14.64 8.65 -3.65
CA SER A 495 15.34 9.32 -4.75
C SER A 495 15.44 8.45 -6.00
N LYS A 496 15.76 7.16 -5.84
CA LYS A 496 15.86 6.21 -6.94
C LYS A 496 14.53 6.05 -7.67
N VAL A 497 13.45 5.83 -6.91
CA VAL A 497 12.09 5.71 -7.45
C VAL A 497 11.66 6.99 -8.17
N ALA A 498 11.87 8.16 -7.56
CA ALA A 498 11.52 9.43 -8.18
C ALA A 498 12.25 9.65 -9.51
N LYS A 499 13.57 9.45 -9.55
CA LYS A 499 14.37 9.57 -10.79
C LYS A 499 13.89 8.61 -11.88
N MET A 500 13.50 7.40 -11.50
CA MET A 500 12.96 6.41 -12.43
C MET A 500 11.61 6.87 -13.02
N ILE A 501 10.69 7.38 -12.18
CA ILE A 501 9.40 7.91 -12.62
C ILE A 501 9.60 9.07 -13.61
N PHE A 502 10.49 10.01 -13.30
CA PHE A 502 10.81 11.12 -14.21
C PHE A 502 11.32 10.61 -15.56
N LYS A 503 12.23 9.64 -15.56
CA LYS A 503 12.78 9.07 -16.79
C LYS A 503 11.72 8.39 -17.65
N ILE A 504 10.80 7.65 -17.03
CA ILE A 504 9.65 7.04 -17.71
C ILE A 504 8.75 8.13 -18.31
N SER A 505 8.46 9.19 -17.57
CA SER A 505 7.63 10.30 -18.03
C SER A 505 8.23 11.03 -19.23
N GLU A 506 9.54 11.31 -19.23
CA GLU A 506 10.24 11.92 -20.36
C GLU A 506 10.18 11.03 -21.62
N GLN A 507 10.37 9.73 -21.45
CA GLN A 507 10.31 8.80 -22.58
C GLN A 507 8.89 8.68 -23.15
N SER A 508 7.87 8.69 -22.31
CA SER A 508 6.48 8.68 -22.76
C SER A 508 6.15 9.91 -23.62
N LYS A 509 6.61 11.10 -23.24
CA LYS A 509 6.47 12.32 -24.04
C LYS A 509 7.17 12.21 -25.40
N ASN A 510 8.41 11.69 -25.43
CA ASN A 510 9.16 11.48 -26.65
C ASN A 510 8.49 10.49 -27.62
N ILE A 511 7.78 9.47 -27.10
CA ILE A 511 7.02 8.51 -27.91
C ILE A 511 5.77 9.19 -28.49
N GLU A 512 5.07 10.01 -27.74
CA GLU A 512 3.91 10.78 -28.23
C GLU A 512 4.31 11.79 -29.31
N GLU A 513 5.37 12.56 -29.10
CA GLU A 513 5.87 13.53 -30.09
C GLU A 513 6.29 12.87 -31.42
N LYS A 514 6.93 11.70 -31.37
CA LYS A 514 7.27 10.92 -32.57
C LYS A 514 6.04 10.37 -33.31
N ARG A 515 4.92 10.15 -32.61
CA ARG A 515 3.65 9.71 -33.21
C ARG A 515 2.88 10.85 -33.88
N VAL A 516 2.97 12.07 -33.34
CA VAL A 516 2.30 13.26 -33.89
C VAL A 516 3.02 13.84 -35.12
N SER A 517 4.30 13.55 -35.29
CA SER A 517 5.16 14.11 -36.36
C SER A 517 5.07 13.52 -37.80
N PRO A 518 4.37 12.43 -38.15
CA PRO A 518 4.39 11.92 -39.51
C PRO A 518 3.41 12.60 -40.49
N LYS A 519 2.60 13.57 -40.09
CA LYS A 519 1.56 14.16 -40.96
C LYS A 519 1.88 15.53 -41.57
N THR A 520 3.09 16.04 -41.41
CA THR A 520 3.46 17.37 -41.95
C THR A 520 4.60 17.34 -43.00
N ARG A 521 4.81 16.20 -43.68
CA ARG A 521 5.68 16.14 -44.88
C ARG A 521 4.95 15.40 -45.99
N LEU A 522 4.01 16.10 -46.62
CA LEU A 522 3.57 15.91 -47.99
C LEU A 522 3.23 17.29 -48.57
#